data_856a97f950f35aa60bac4de4b3c3369b
#
_entry.id   856a97f950f35aa60bac4de4b3c3369b
#
_cell.length_a   1.000
_cell.length_b   1.000
_cell.length_c   1.000
_cell.angle_alpha   90.00
_cell.angle_beta   90.00
_cell.angle_gamma   90.00
#
_symmetry.space_group_name_H-M   'P 1'
#
loop_
_entity.id
_entity.type
_entity.pdbx_description
1 polymer ?
#
loop_
_entity_poly.entity_id
_entity_poly.type
_entity_poly.pdbx_seq_one_letter_code
_entity_poly.pdbx_strand_id
1 'polypeptide(L)'
;FHVVDEQIREIADDLPPGYYRRLPKLADGPLQGYPRVFGLAWALVAHTDSAFDVQKLTRFVEAYQRVQPLTIGELWAIAITLRITLVENLRRLAESIVTRLAAGQLADEIADSSLGTEKTDPDPPATILQRLNQAPWSTAFAVQLAQRLRDHDPKTTPALRWLNEKL
;
A
#
# COMPACT_ATOMS: atom_id res chain seq x y z
N PHE A 1 -14.65 -9.71 2.52
CA PHE A 1 -13.72 -10.57 3.29
C PHE A 1 -13.85 -12.04 2.92
N HIS A 2 -15.05 -12.59 2.74
CA HIS A 2 -15.29 -14.01 2.46
C HIS A 2 -14.43 -14.57 1.29
N VAL A 3 -14.37 -13.85 0.16
CA VAL A 3 -13.59 -14.28 -1.02
C VAL A 3 -12.09 -14.37 -0.72
N VAL A 4 -11.54 -13.44 0.07
CA VAL A 4 -10.12 -13.46 0.45
C VAL A 4 -9.81 -14.63 1.37
N ASP A 5 -10.68 -14.89 2.36
CA ASP A 5 -10.53 -16.01 3.29
C ASP A 5 -10.61 -17.36 2.55
N GLU A 6 -11.51 -17.46 1.58
CA GLU A 6 -11.65 -18.63 0.72
C GLU A 6 -10.38 -18.85 -0.12
N GLN A 7 -9.86 -17.79 -0.77
CA GLN A 7 -8.64 -17.88 -1.55
C GLN A 7 -7.41 -18.26 -0.70
N ILE A 8 -7.31 -17.77 0.53
CA ILE A 8 -6.23 -18.13 1.45
C ILE A 8 -6.29 -19.63 1.81
N ARG A 9 -7.51 -20.16 2.06
CA ARG A 9 -7.71 -21.59 2.33
C ARG A 9 -7.35 -22.45 1.12
N GLU A 10 -7.86 -22.12 -0.06
CA GLU A 10 -7.54 -22.82 -1.30
C GLU A 10 -6.03 -22.81 -1.57
N ILE A 11 -5.34 -21.69 -1.37
CA ILE A 11 -3.88 -21.60 -1.50
C ILE A 11 -3.19 -22.56 -0.53
N ALA A 12 -3.64 -22.64 0.71
CA ALA A 12 -3.07 -23.50 1.73
C ALA A 12 -3.29 -25.01 1.41
N ASP A 13 -4.45 -25.36 0.87
CA ASP A 13 -4.82 -26.72 0.49
C ASP A 13 -4.09 -27.18 -0.78
N ASP A 14 -3.94 -26.29 -1.76
CA ASP A 14 -3.29 -26.58 -3.03
C ASP A 14 -1.75 -26.66 -2.93
N LEU A 15 -1.15 -26.15 -1.83
CA LEU A 15 0.30 -26.03 -1.71
C LEU A 15 0.87 -27.09 -0.78
N PRO A 16 1.62 -28.09 -1.31
CA PRO A 16 2.27 -29.08 -0.46
C PRO A 16 3.23 -28.42 0.55
N PRO A 17 3.25 -28.86 1.82
CA PRO A 17 4.13 -28.33 2.83
C PRO A 17 5.60 -28.28 2.39
N GLY A 18 6.22 -27.13 2.50
CA GLY A 18 7.63 -26.93 2.15
C GLY A 18 7.92 -26.87 0.65
N TYR A 19 6.90 -26.86 -0.23
CA TYR A 19 7.09 -26.80 -1.67
C TYR A 19 7.93 -25.59 -2.10
N TYR A 20 7.60 -24.39 -1.64
CA TYR A 20 8.34 -23.15 -1.97
C TYR A 20 9.79 -23.15 -1.50
N ARG A 21 10.12 -23.91 -0.45
CA ARG A 21 11.52 -24.00 0.04
C ARG A 21 12.45 -24.69 -0.95
N ARG A 22 11.90 -25.52 -1.85
CA ARG A 22 12.65 -26.30 -2.84
C ARG A 22 12.78 -25.60 -4.19
N LEU A 23 12.02 -24.51 -4.41
CA LEU A 23 12.09 -23.77 -5.65
C LEU A 23 13.36 -22.91 -5.72
N PRO A 24 13.90 -22.67 -6.93
CA PRO A 24 14.98 -21.72 -7.15
C PRO A 24 14.64 -20.34 -6.56
N LYS A 25 15.63 -19.72 -5.91
CA LYS A 25 15.47 -18.46 -5.21
C LYS A 25 16.21 -17.34 -5.91
N LEU A 26 15.73 -16.11 -5.72
CA LEU A 26 16.42 -14.92 -6.14
C LEU A 26 17.68 -14.71 -5.30
N ALA A 27 18.81 -14.45 -5.98
CA ALA A 27 20.11 -14.31 -5.35
C ALA A 27 20.32 -12.90 -4.78
N ASP A 28 19.66 -11.88 -5.36
CA ASP A 28 19.84 -10.47 -5.03
C ASP A 28 18.54 -9.68 -5.19
N GLY A 29 18.61 -8.35 -4.93
CA GLY A 29 17.49 -7.42 -5.08
C GLY A 29 16.50 -7.43 -3.92
N PRO A 30 15.40 -6.66 -4.03
CA PRO A 30 14.43 -6.45 -2.95
C PRO A 30 13.66 -7.71 -2.55
N LEU A 31 13.66 -8.74 -3.41
CA LEU A 31 13.01 -10.03 -3.17
C LEU A 31 14.05 -11.16 -2.97
N GLN A 32 15.28 -10.84 -2.55
CA GLN A 32 16.32 -11.81 -2.26
C GLN A 32 15.81 -12.89 -1.28
N GLY A 33 16.10 -14.17 -1.60
CA GLY A 33 15.70 -15.30 -0.80
C GLY A 33 14.26 -15.81 -1.04
N TYR A 34 13.42 -15.03 -1.74
CA TYR A 34 12.12 -15.50 -2.20
C TYR A 34 12.25 -16.43 -3.42
N PRO A 35 11.29 -17.33 -3.65
CA PRO A 35 11.25 -18.12 -4.89
C PRO A 35 11.25 -17.21 -6.12
N ARG A 36 12.01 -17.58 -7.14
CA ARG A 36 12.11 -16.82 -8.40
C ARG A 36 10.74 -16.60 -9.07
N VAL A 37 9.87 -17.62 -9.01
CA VAL A 37 8.51 -17.55 -9.52
C VAL A 37 7.66 -16.48 -8.79
N PHE A 38 7.94 -16.22 -7.53
CA PHE A 38 7.28 -15.13 -6.79
C PHE A 38 7.68 -13.76 -7.35
N GLY A 39 8.97 -13.56 -7.65
CA GLY A 39 9.44 -12.33 -8.30
C GLY A 39 8.80 -12.10 -9.67
N LEU A 40 8.61 -13.18 -10.45
CA LEU A 40 7.90 -13.13 -11.73
C LEU A 40 6.43 -12.73 -11.57
N ALA A 41 5.70 -13.37 -10.65
CA ALA A 41 4.31 -13.04 -10.38
C ALA A 41 4.15 -11.60 -9.88
N TRP A 42 5.05 -11.16 -8.98
CA TRP A 42 5.09 -9.79 -8.49
C TRP A 42 5.29 -8.77 -9.62
N ALA A 43 6.28 -9.01 -10.50
CA ALA A 43 6.53 -8.14 -11.64
C ALA A 43 5.32 -8.06 -12.59
N LEU A 44 4.68 -9.20 -12.89
CA LEU A 44 3.49 -9.24 -13.73
C LEU A 44 2.33 -8.42 -13.13
N VAL A 45 2.01 -8.65 -11.85
CA VAL A 45 0.94 -7.93 -11.13
C VAL A 45 1.20 -6.43 -11.10
N ALA A 46 2.45 -6.02 -10.81
CA ALA A 46 2.84 -4.61 -10.78
C ALA A 46 2.75 -3.92 -12.15
N HIS A 47 3.14 -4.61 -13.24
CA HIS A 47 3.12 -4.04 -14.58
C HIS A 47 1.77 -4.11 -15.29
N THR A 48 0.82 -4.88 -14.78
CA THR A 48 -0.52 -5.03 -15.36
C THR A 48 -1.60 -4.37 -14.52
N ASP A 49 -1.24 -3.61 -13.49
CA ASP A 49 -2.18 -3.02 -12.52
C ASP A 49 -3.17 -4.07 -11.95
N SER A 50 -2.67 -5.28 -11.71
CA SER A 50 -3.47 -6.44 -11.29
C SER A 50 -4.53 -6.91 -12.32
N ALA A 51 -4.51 -6.40 -13.55
CA ALA A 51 -5.40 -6.86 -14.61
C ALA A 51 -4.90 -8.21 -15.17
N PHE A 52 -5.64 -9.26 -14.84
CA PHE A 52 -5.29 -10.61 -15.29
C PHE A 52 -5.72 -10.86 -16.74
N ASP A 53 -4.76 -11.26 -17.57
CA ASP A 53 -4.95 -11.66 -18.94
C ASP A 53 -4.06 -12.88 -19.26
N VAL A 54 -4.68 -13.99 -19.59
CA VAL A 54 -3.98 -15.26 -19.88
C VAL A 54 -2.97 -15.12 -21.01
N GLN A 55 -3.30 -14.35 -22.06
CA GLN A 55 -2.39 -14.14 -23.17
C GLN A 55 -1.16 -13.32 -22.77
N LYS A 56 -1.36 -12.28 -21.93
CA LYS A 56 -0.25 -11.50 -21.38
C LYS A 56 0.63 -12.35 -20.48
N LEU A 57 0.02 -13.17 -19.61
CA LEU A 57 0.76 -14.11 -18.77
C LEU A 57 1.61 -15.06 -19.59
N THR A 58 1.02 -15.70 -20.60
CA THR A 58 1.73 -16.65 -21.48
C THR A 58 2.92 -15.99 -22.16
N ARG A 59 2.71 -14.82 -22.80
CA ARG A 59 3.80 -14.06 -23.46
C ARG A 59 4.90 -13.65 -22.46
N PHE A 60 4.53 -13.24 -21.25
CA PHE A 60 5.48 -12.84 -20.23
C PHE A 60 6.35 -14.02 -19.78
N VAL A 61 5.72 -15.17 -19.49
CA VAL A 61 6.43 -16.41 -19.09
C VAL A 61 7.32 -16.92 -20.25
N GLU A 62 6.83 -16.94 -21.49
CA GLU A 62 7.61 -17.33 -22.65
C GLU A 62 8.83 -16.42 -22.87
N ALA A 63 8.63 -15.09 -22.74
CA ALA A 63 9.73 -14.14 -22.87
C ALA A 63 10.79 -14.36 -21.79
N TYR A 64 10.39 -14.60 -20.55
CA TYR A 64 11.32 -14.91 -19.47
C TYR A 64 12.07 -16.21 -19.72
N GLN A 65 11.38 -17.27 -20.17
CA GLN A 65 12.00 -18.58 -20.44
C GLN A 65 13.06 -18.55 -21.55
N ARG A 66 13.00 -17.56 -22.45
CA ARG A 66 14.06 -17.38 -23.48
C ARG A 66 15.40 -16.95 -22.86
N VAL A 67 15.37 -16.26 -21.72
CA VAL A 67 16.56 -15.78 -21.02
C VAL A 67 16.98 -16.79 -19.94
N GLN A 68 16.03 -17.27 -19.18
CA GLN A 68 16.27 -18.20 -18.08
C GLN A 68 15.12 -19.20 -17.96
N PRO A 69 15.33 -20.47 -18.37
CA PRO A 69 14.29 -21.49 -18.31
C PRO A 69 13.79 -21.72 -16.89
N LEU A 70 12.47 -21.84 -16.76
CA LEU A 70 11.80 -22.22 -15.52
C LEU A 70 11.77 -23.73 -15.40
N THR A 71 11.94 -24.24 -14.18
CA THR A 71 11.77 -25.66 -13.87
C THR A 71 10.28 -26.03 -13.96
N ILE A 72 9.98 -27.32 -14.12
CA ILE A 72 8.61 -27.84 -14.11
C ILE A 72 7.88 -27.44 -12.80
N GLY A 73 8.59 -27.51 -11.67
CA GLY A 73 8.04 -27.05 -10.39
C GLY A 73 7.67 -25.58 -10.37
N GLU A 74 8.48 -24.69 -10.96
CA GLU A 74 8.16 -23.28 -11.07
C GLU A 74 6.97 -23.02 -12.00
N LEU A 75 6.90 -23.69 -13.14
CA LEU A 75 5.76 -23.58 -14.06
C LEU A 75 4.45 -24.01 -13.39
N TRP A 76 4.49 -25.12 -12.64
CA TRP A 76 3.34 -25.58 -11.88
C TRP A 76 2.92 -24.59 -10.79
N ALA A 77 3.89 -23.92 -10.15
CA ALA A 77 3.63 -22.95 -9.10
C ALA A 77 3.11 -21.58 -9.60
N ILE A 78 3.15 -21.28 -10.91
CA ILE A 78 2.79 -19.95 -11.42
C ILE A 78 1.39 -19.52 -10.98
N ALA A 79 0.38 -20.38 -11.20
CA ALA A 79 -1.01 -20.02 -10.93
C ALA A 79 -1.24 -19.73 -9.45
N ILE A 80 -0.72 -20.58 -8.57
CA ILE A 80 -0.88 -20.40 -7.12
C ILE A 80 -0.08 -19.21 -6.61
N THR A 81 1.11 -18.96 -7.18
CA THR A 81 1.93 -17.80 -6.82
C THR A 81 1.29 -16.49 -7.26
N LEU A 82 0.62 -16.45 -8.41
CA LEU A 82 -0.18 -15.31 -8.84
C LEU A 82 -1.32 -15.00 -7.87
N ARG A 83 -2.05 -16.02 -7.40
CA ARG A 83 -3.09 -15.85 -6.37
C ARG A 83 -2.50 -15.24 -5.09
N ILE A 84 -1.39 -15.77 -4.58
CA ILE A 84 -0.70 -15.23 -3.40
C ILE A 84 -0.32 -13.76 -3.62
N THR A 85 0.26 -13.44 -4.77
CA THR A 85 0.71 -12.08 -5.10
C THR A 85 -0.47 -11.11 -5.18
N LEU A 86 -1.59 -11.53 -5.76
CA LEU A 86 -2.81 -10.71 -5.82
C LEU A 86 -3.41 -10.46 -4.44
N VAL A 87 -3.47 -11.49 -3.58
CA VAL A 87 -3.95 -11.33 -2.19
C VAL A 87 -3.03 -10.38 -1.42
N GLU A 88 -1.72 -10.52 -1.56
CA GLU A 88 -0.75 -9.61 -0.92
C GLU A 88 -0.87 -8.17 -1.46
N ASN A 89 -1.06 -7.99 -2.76
CA ASN A 89 -1.29 -6.66 -3.34
C ASN A 89 -2.59 -6.03 -2.81
N LEU A 90 -3.67 -6.81 -2.71
CA LEU A 90 -4.92 -6.35 -2.11
C LEU A 90 -4.73 -5.93 -0.64
N ARG A 91 -3.99 -6.71 0.15
CA ARG A 91 -3.66 -6.38 1.54
C ARG A 91 -2.94 -5.03 1.63
N ARG A 92 -1.91 -4.81 0.79
CA ARG A 92 -1.15 -3.56 0.77
C ARG A 92 -2.01 -2.35 0.36
N LEU A 93 -2.89 -2.53 -0.63
CA LEU A 93 -3.84 -1.49 -1.04
C LEU A 93 -4.80 -1.14 0.10
N ALA A 94 -5.36 -2.14 0.77
CA ALA A 94 -6.24 -1.94 1.91
C ALA A 94 -5.54 -1.19 3.06
N GLU A 95 -4.33 -1.59 3.41
CA GLU A 95 -3.51 -0.87 4.41
C GLU A 95 -3.24 0.58 4.00
N SER A 96 -2.91 0.82 2.73
CA SER A 96 -2.70 2.18 2.22
C SER A 96 -3.96 3.03 2.33
N ILE A 97 -5.13 2.47 2.02
CA ILE A 97 -6.41 3.17 2.15
C ILE A 97 -6.71 3.50 3.62
N VAL A 98 -6.57 2.52 4.52
CA VAL A 98 -6.81 2.73 5.95
C VAL A 98 -5.88 3.82 6.51
N THR A 99 -4.59 3.77 6.17
CA THR A 99 -3.61 4.77 6.60
C THR A 99 -3.95 6.16 6.09
N ARG A 100 -4.38 6.29 4.82
CA ARG A 100 -4.80 7.57 4.24
C ARG A 100 -6.06 8.12 4.90
N LEU A 101 -7.05 7.27 5.15
CA LEU A 101 -8.27 7.67 5.85
C LEU A 101 -7.98 8.15 7.27
N ALA A 102 -7.16 7.43 8.03
CA ALA A 102 -6.76 7.84 9.36
C ALA A 102 -5.99 9.18 9.37
N ALA A 103 -5.09 9.38 8.40
CA ALA A 103 -4.36 10.63 8.24
C ALA A 103 -5.31 11.80 7.88
N GLY A 104 -6.31 11.55 7.02
CA GLY A 104 -7.35 12.54 6.67
C GLY A 104 -8.20 12.92 7.88
N GLN A 105 -8.68 11.94 8.65
CA GLN A 105 -9.46 12.19 9.87
C GLN A 105 -8.69 13.01 10.90
N LEU A 106 -7.41 12.67 11.14
CA LEU A 106 -6.56 13.45 12.04
C LEU A 106 -6.36 14.90 11.55
N ALA A 107 -6.20 15.10 10.25
CA ALA A 107 -6.09 16.44 9.67
C ALA A 107 -7.38 17.25 9.85
N ASP A 108 -8.55 16.62 9.65
CA ASP A 108 -9.86 17.25 9.88
C ASP A 108 -10.04 17.64 11.36
N GLU A 109 -9.72 16.76 12.30
CA GLU A 109 -9.77 17.05 13.74
C GLU A 109 -8.88 18.23 14.15
N ILE A 110 -7.66 18.31 13.59
CA ILE A 110 -6.74 19.41 13.87
C ILE A 110 -7.24 20.71 13.21
N ALA A 111 -7.79 20.63 12.01
CA ALA A 111 -8.39 21.79 11.35
C ALA A 111 -9.58 22.33 12.16
N ASP A 112 -10.49 21.46 12.60
CA ASP A 112 -11.65 21.83 13.41
C ASP A 112 -11.22 22.45 14.74
N SER A 113 -10.21 21.89 15.41
CA SER A 113 -9.60 22.49 16.62
C SER A 113 -8.97 23.86 16.34
N SER A 114 -8.38 24.07 15.16
CA SER A 114 -7.75 25.33 14.77
C SER A 114 -8.73 26.43 14.45
N LEU A 115 -9.86 26.09 13.85
CA LEU A 115 -10.86 27.04 13.36
C LEU A 115 -11.99 27.26 14.36
N GLY A 116 -12.18 26.32 15.29
CA GLY A 116 -13.41 26.22 16.07
C GLY A 116 -14.56 25.66 15.25
N THR A 117 -15.64 25.35 15.92
CA THR A 117 -16.90 24.88 15.30
C THR A 117 -18.04 25.76 15.81
N GLU A 118 -19.26 25.60 15.26
CA GLU A 118 -20.46 26.32 15.73
C GLU A 118 -20.70 26.15 17.26
N LYS A 119 -20.12 25.13 17.87
CA LYS A 119 -20.34 24.76 19.28
C LYS A 119 -19.08 24.90 20.16
N THR A 120 -17.92 25.17 19.56
CA THR A 120 -16.64 25.10 20.27
C THR A 120 -15.69 26.18 19.76
N ASP A 121 -15.12 26.97 20.66
CA ASP A 121 -14.08 27.95 20.34
C ASP A 121 -12.79 27.24 19.86
N PRO A 122 -11.96 27.92 19.06
CA PRO A 122 -10.66 27.40 18.64
C PRO A 122 -9.76 27.05 19.85
N ASP A 123 -9.03 25.94 19.72
CA ASP A 123 -8.04 25.56 20.73
C ASP A 123 -6.89 26.59 20.82
N PRO A 124 -6.23 26.71 21.98
CA PRO A 124 -5.05 27.55 22.13
C PRO A 124 -3.96 27.17 21.09
N PRO A 125 -3.27 28.16 20.48
CA PRO A 125 -2.23 27.90 19.47
C PRO A 125 -1.16 26.90 19.91
N ALA A 126 -0.78 26.91 21.19
CA ALA A 126 0.20 25.96 21.75
C ALA A 126 -0.28 24.52 21.68
N THR A 127 -1.55 24.25 21.96
CA THR A 127 -2.18 22.92 21.87
C THR A 127 -2.21 22.43 20.43
N ILE A 128 -2.61 23.28 19.49
CA ILE A 128 -2.63 22.97 18.07
C ILE A 128 -1.25 22.59 17.55
N LEU A 129 -0.23 23.42 17.85
CA LEU A 129 1.16 23.15 17.46
C LEU A 129 1.71 21.88 18.08
N GLN A 130 1.36 21.57 19.31
CA GLN A 130 1.75 20.31 19.95
C GLN A 130 1.15 19.10 19.22
N ARG A 131 -0.14 19.13 18.89
CA ARG A 131 -0.81 18.07 18.13
C ARG A 131 -0.21 17.89 16.73
N LEU A 132 0.08 18.99 16.02
CA LEU A 132 0.71 18.97 14.70
C LEU A 132 2.12 18.36 14.74
N ASN A 133 2.92 18.68 15.76
CA ASN A 133 4.27 18.12 15.90
C ASN A 133 4.28 16.63 16.29
N GLN A 134 3.19 16.13 16.88
CA GLN A 134 3.02 14.72 17.22
C GLN A 134 2.34 13.92 16.07
N ALA A 135 1.69 14.59 15.13
CA ALA A 135 1.01 13.96 14.04
C ALA A 135 1.99 13.25 13.09
N PRO A 136 1.67 12.03 12.63
CA PRO A 136 2.48 11.33 11.64
C PRO A 136 2.41 12.09 10.30
N TRP A 137 3.55 12.64 9.86
CA TRP A 137 3.62 13.35 8.60
C TRP A 137 3.38 12.43 7.41
N SER A 138 2.42 12.78 6.57
CA SER A 138 2.17 12.10 5.30
C SER A 138 1.59 13.08 4.28
N THR A 139 1.76 12.78 2.98
CA THR A 139 1.16 13.59 1.91
C THR A 139 -0.37 13.68 2.05
N ALA A 140 -1.03 12.58 2.45
CA ALA A 140 -2.47 12.57 2.67
C ALA A 140 -2.90 13.53 3.79
N PHE A 141 -2.18 13.53 4.91
CA PHE A 141 -2.39 14.46 6.02
C PHE A 141 -2.20 15.92 5.56
N ALA A 142 -1.07 16.21 4.90
CA ALA A 142 -0.74 17.56 4.46
C ALA A 142 -1.76 18.11 3.46
N VAL A 143 -2.17 17.32 2.47
CA VAL A 143 -3.17 17.70 1.47
C VAL A 143 -4.52 17.96 2.13
N GLN A 144 -4.99 17.07 3.01
CA GLN A 144 -6.27 17.25 3.69
C GLN A 144 -6.26 18.50 4.58
N LEU A 145 -5.20 18.69 5.38
CA LEU A 145 -5.05 19.86 6.22
C LEU A 145 -5.01 21.15 5.38
N ALA A 146 -4.26 21.15 4.27
CA ALA A 146 -4.22 22.30 3.35
C ALA A 146 -5.59 22.60 2.75
N GLN A 147 -6.35 21.59 2.35
CA GLN A 147 -7.70 21.78 1.80
C GLN A 147 -8.66 22.38 2.82
N ARG A 148 -8.61 21.91 4.06
CA ARG A 148 -9.47 22.42 5.15
C ARG A 148 -9.15 23.87 5.53
N LEU A 149 -7.88 24.25 5.44
CA LEU A 149 -7.41 25.57 5.84
C LEU A 149 -7.25 26.57 4.68
N ARG A 150 -7.54 26.16 3.43
CA ARG A 150 -7.23 26.90 2.20
C ARG A 150 -7.75 28.35 2.20
N ASP A 151 -8.95 28.58 2.72
CA ASP A 151 -9.63 29.86 2.65
C ASP A 151 -9.37 30.76 3.89
N HIS A 152 -8.36 30.36 4.71
CA HIS A 152 -8.02 31.08 5.95
C HIS A 152 -6.67 31.80 5.84
N ASP A 153 -6.52 32.91 6.61
CA ASP A 153 -5.28 33.69 6.62
C ASP A 153 -4.19 32.98 7.45
N PRO A 154 -3.01 32.72 6.88
CA PRO A 154 -1.88 32.12 7.61
C PRO A 154 -1.44 32.93 8.84
N LYS A 155 -1.67 34.24 8.86
CA LYS A 155 -1.30 35.09 10.00
C LYS A 155 -2.15 34.81 11.24
N THR A 156 -3.39 34.42 11.05
CA THR A 156 -4.36 34.14 12.12
C THR A 156 -4.53 32.66 12.42
N THR A 157 -4.08 31.76 11.50
CA THR A 157 -4.27 30.32 11.62
C THR A 157 -2.92 29.60 11.90
N PRO A 158 -2.63 29.23 13.16
CA PRO A 158 -1.35 28.58 13.53
C PRO A 158 -1.04 27.32 12.73
N ALA A 159 -2.06 26.50 12.46
CA ALA A 159 -1.90 25.26 11.71
C ALA A 159 -1.48 25.51 10.25
N LEU A 160 -2.01 26.56 9.60
CA LEU A 160 -1.64 26.90 8.23
C LEU A 160 -0.21 27.47 8.17
N ARG A 161 0.20 28.24 9.15
CA ARG A 161 1.58 28.72 9.25
C ARG A 161 2.55 27.57 9.40
N TRP A 162 2.28 26.64 10.33
CA TRP A 162 3.08 25.46 10.53
C TRP A 162 3.18 24.59 9.27
N LEU A 163 2.07 24.43 8.55
CA LEU A 163 2.06 23.67 7.29
C LEU A 163 2.95 24.30 6.22
N ASN A 164 2.89 25.63 6.07
CA ASN A 164 3.74 26.36 5.10
C ASN A 164 5.24 26.32 5.46
N GLU A 165 5.59 26.14 6.72
CA GLU A 165 6.99 25.95 7.14
C GLU A 165 7.51 24.54 6.88
N LYS A 166 6.62 23.57 6.71
CA LYS A 166 6.96 22.14 6.47
C LYS A 166 6.99 21.75 4.99
N LEU A 167 6.32 22.52 4.13
CA LEU A 167 6.30 22.33 2.66
C LEU A 167 7.44 23.06 1.98
#